data_05ba23349216ea8c5249c1238a2c7564
#
_entry.id   05ba23349216ea8c5249c1238a2c7564
#
_cell.length_a   1.000
_cell.length_b   1.000
_cell.length_c   1.000
_cell.angle_alpha   90.00
_cell.angle_beta   90.00
_cell.angle_gamma   90.00
#
_symmetry.space_group_name_H-M   'P 1'
#
loop_
_entity.id
_entity.type
_entity.pdbx_description
1 polymer ?
#
loop_
_entity_poly.entity_id
_entity_poly.type
_entity_poly.pdbx_seq_one_letter_code
_entity_poly.pdbx_strand_id
1 'polypeptide(L)'
;SVLDGTSGLWCCNAGHNHPKIVKAIQSQAEKLDYAPSFQMGHPLGFKAAEKLLELAPSSDFQYVFFTNSGSESVDTALKIALGYQQHRGKTDKMILVGRERAYHGVGFGGISVGGLPLNKQHFSLLKNVDHIVTTHNLEKNAFSKGMPEWGGDLAEDLNRIIEKHGAEQIAAFITEPMAGSTGVLIPPKGYLKKIREICTEHDILLIFDEVITGFGRLGPPFAAHYFDVIPDM
;
A
#
# COMPACT_ATOMS: atom_id res chain seq x y z
N SER A 1 -34.53 -0.71 -4.08
CA SER A 1 -33.18 -0.10 -4.11
C SER A 1 -32.52 -0.27 -2.76
N VAL A 2 -31.22 -0.44 -2.77
CA VAL A 2 -30.40 -0.58 -1.56
C VAL A 2 -29.35 0.53 -1.57
N LEU A 3 -29.13 1.17 -0.42
CA LEU A 3 -28.02 2.10 -0.23
C LEU A 3 -26.75 1.30 0.04
N ASP A 4 -25.76 1.43 -0.87
CA ASP A 4 -24.43 0.81 -0.67
C ASP A 4 -23.55 1.71 0.20
N GLY A 5 -23.61 1.51 1.51
CA GLY A 5 -22.78 2.25 2.48
C GLY A 5 -21.31 1.85 2.51
N THR A 6 -20.94 0.77 1.80
CA THR A 6 -19.55 0.27 1.73
C THR A 6 -18.85 0.65 0.43
N SER A 7 -19.55 1.32 -0.48
CA SER A 7 -19.00 1.72 -1.80
C SER A 7 -18.42 0.53 -2.58
N GLY A 8 -19.18 -0.59 -2.66
CA GLY A 8 -18.73 -1.82 -3.33
C GLY A 8 -17.46 -2.40 -2.71
N LEU A 9 -17.38 -2.40 -1.41
CA LEU A 9 -16.19 -2.78 -0.63
C LEU A 9 -14.98 -1.95 -1.07
N TRP A 10 -15.09 -0.62 -0.96
CA TRP A 10 -14.09 0.39 -1.30
C TRP A 10 -13.84 0.61 -2.81
N CYS A 11 -14.51 -0.13 -3.70
CA CYS A 11 -14.18 -0.15 -5.13
C CYS A 11 -15.00 0.79 -6.01
N CYS A 12 -16.11 1.37 -5.50
CA CYS A 12 -17.04 2.16 -6.29
C CYS A 12 -16.95 3.65 -5.98
N ASN A 13 -15.77 4.25 -6.07
CA ASN A 13 -15.56 5.67 -5.77
C ASN A 13 -16.38 6.62 -6.65
N ALA A 14 -16.67 6.22 -7.90
CA ALA A 14 -17.50 6.97 -8.84
C ALA A 14 -19.00 6.59 -8.78
N GLY A 15 -19.38 5.70 -7.84
CA GLY A 15 -20.72 5.11 -7.76
C GLY A 15 -20.93 3.96 -8.75
N HIS A 16 -22.12 3.33 -8.64
CA HIS A 16 -22.51 2.25 -9.53
C HIS A 16 -23.10 2.79 -10.84
N ASN A 17 -22.88 2.05 -11.94
CA ASN A 17 -23.45 2.34 -13.27
C ASN A 17 -23.19 3.75 -13.79
N HIS A 18 -22.01 4.31 -13.51
CA HIS A 18 -21.68 5.64 -14.02
C HIS A 18 -21.73 5.66 -15.56
N PRO A 19 -22.59 6.51 -16.20
CA PRO A 19 -22.88 6.39 -17.63
C PRO A 19 -21.65 6.49 -18.54
N LYS A 20 -20.71 7.39 -18.21
CA LYS A 20 -19.47 7.55 -18.99
C LYS A 20 -18.56 6.31 -18.88
N ILE A 21 -18.47 5.67 -17.73
CA ILE A 21 -17.67 4.46 -17.52
C ILE A 21 -18.29 3.29 -18.28
N VAL A 22 -19.60 3.07 -18.13
CA VAL A 22 -20.32 2.01 -18.86
C VAL A 22 -20.14 2.17 -20.38
N LYS A 23 -20.31 3.40 -20.91
CA LYS A 23 -20.13 3.67 -22.34
C LYS A 23 -18.72 3.43 -22.81
N ALA A 24 -17.70 3.80 -22.02
CA ALA A 24 -16.31 3.56 -22.36
C ALA A 24 -15.99 2.06 -22.45
N ILE A 25 -16.47 1.25 -21.48
CA ILE A 25 -16.32 -0.21 -21.47
C ILE A 25 -16.97 -0.83 -22.73
N GLN A 26 -18.22 -0.49 -23.01
CA GLN A 26 -18.94 -0.99 -24.19
C GLN A 26 -18.20 -0.67 -25.49
N SER A 27 -17.81 0.59 -25.67
CA SER A 27 -17.11 1.04 -26.88
C SER A 27 -15.73 0.38 -27.04
N GLN A 28 -15.07 0.08 -25.95
CA GLN A 28 -13.76 -0.61 -26.00
C GLN A 28 -13.92 -2.11 -26.29
N ALA A 29 -14.91 -2.76 -25.69
CA ALA A 29 -15.18 -4.17 -25.93
C ALA A 29 -15.56 -4.45 -27.42
N GLU A 30 -16.26 -3.50 -28.07
CA GLU A 30 -16.55 -3.57 -29.51
C GLU A 30 -15.31 -3.46 -30.41
N LYS A 31 -14.24 -2.79 -29.94
CA LYS A 31 -13.00 -2.56 -30.73
C LYS A 31 -11.95 -3.61 -30.50
N LEU A 32 -11.66 -3.87 -29.25
CA LEU A 32 -10.65 -4.80 -28.79
C LEU A 32 -10.92 -5.11 -27.32
N ASP A 33 -11.40 -6.30 -27.06
CA ASP A 33 -11.75 -6.80 -25.73
C ASP A 33 -10.53 -7.21 -24.90
N TYR A 34 -9.52 -7.81 -25.55
CA TYR A 34 -8.32 -8.33 -24.91
C TYR A 34 -7.09 -8.24 -25.81
N ALA A 35 -5.95 -7.90 -25.24
CA ALA A 35 -4.63 -8.12 -25.80
C ALA A 35 -3.68 -8.53 -24.68
N PRO A 36 -2.89 -9.61 -24.85
CA PRO A 36 -1.93 -10.04 -23.84
C PRO A 36 -0.82 -8.99 -23.69
N SER A 37 -0.35 -8.79 -22.45
CA SER A 37 0.80 -7.91 -22.19
C SER A 37 2.15 -8.58 -22.49
N PHE A 38 2.14 -9.86 -22.84
CA PHE A 38 3.34 -10.62 -23.21
C PHE A 38 3.62 -10.49 -24.71
N GLN A 39 4.73 -9.84 -25.05
CA GLN A 39 5.16 -9.53 -26.44
C GLN A 39 4.18 -8.65 -27.25
N MET A 40 3.10 -8.18 -26.64
CA MET A 40 2.11 -7.28 -27.23
C MET A 40 1.74 -6.20 -26.23
N GLY A 41 1.02 -5.19 -26.67
CA GLY A 41 0.51 -4.13 -25.81
C GLY A 41 -0.90 -3.71 -26.21
N HIS A 42 -1.66 -3.25 -25.22
CA HIS A 42 -2.97 -2.66 -25.43
C HIS A 42 -2.86 -1.13 -25.36
N PRO A 43 -3.32 -0.37 -26.39
CA PRO A 43 -3.19 1.08 -26.40
C PRO A 43 -3.75 1.79 -25.16
N LEU A 44 -4.85 1.26 -24.59
CA LEU A 44 -5.39 1.80 -23.34
C LEU A 44 -4.53 1.48 -22.12
N GLY A 45 -3.77 0.40 -22.12
CA GLY A 45 -2.79 0.11 -21.07
C GLY A 45 -1.73 1.20 -20.98
N PHE A 46 -1.17 1.60 -22.12
CA PHE A 46 -0.20 2.72 -22.16
C PHE A 46 -0.79 4.04 -21.70
N LYS A 47 -2.00 4.39 -22.19
CA LYS A 47 -2.70 5.60 -21.75
C LYS A 47 -3.05 5.58 -20.26
N ALA A 48 -3.41 4.42 -19.73
CA ALA A 48 -3.67 4.27 -18.29
C ALA A 48 -2.39 4.49 -17.48
N ALA A 49 -1.25 3.96 -17.93
CA ALA A 49 0.05 4.18 -17.29
C ALA A 49 0.44 5.66 -17.31
N GLU A 50 0.32 6.34 -18.44
CA GLU A 50 0.56 7.79 -18.55
C GLU A 50 -0.31 8.57 -17.56
N LYS A 51 -1.61 8.27 -17.50
CA LYS A 51 -2.54 8.95 -16.59
C LYS A 51 -2.23 8.67 -15.11
N LEU A 52 -1.79 7.47 -14.77
CA LEU A 52 -1.36 7.14 -13.41
C LEU A 52 -0.11 7.91 -13.01
N LEU A 53 0.86 8.03 -13.92
CA LEU A 53 2.08 8.82 -13.66
C LEU A 53 1.78 10.31 -13.52
N GLU A 54 0.83 10.87 -14.29
CA GLU A 54 0.36 12.26 -14.11
C GLU A 54 -0.28 12.50 -12.73
N LEU A 55 -0.87 11.46 -12.13
CA LEU A 55 -1.51 11.50 -10.82
C LEU A 55 -0.57 11.10 -9.67
N ALA A 56 0.62 10.62 -9.99
CA ALA A 56 1.58 10.15 -8.99
C ALA A 56 2.02 11.28 -8.03
N PRO A 57 2.38 10.97 -6.78
CA PRO A 57 2.73 11.99 -5.79
C PRO A 57 4.10 12.64 -6.05
N SER A 58 4.91 12.11 -6.95
CA SER A 58 6.20 12.66 -7.37
C SER A 58 6.49 12.29 -8.81
N SER A 59 7.26 13.12 -9.52
CA SER A 59 7.81 12.84 -10.85
C SER A 59 8.86 11.71 -10.85
N ASP A 60 9.30 11.25 -9.68
CA ASP A 60 10.23 10.13 -9.55
C ASP A 60 9.57 8.78 -9.84
N PHE A 61 8.23 8.71 -9.78
CA PHE A 61 7.48 7.57 -10.27
C PHE A 61 7.50 7.57 -11.80
N GLN A 62 8.20 6.60 -12.40
CA GLN A 62 8.40 6.52 -13.85
C GLN A 62 7.76 5.29 -14.50
N TYR A 63 7.33 4.32 -13.70
CA TYR A 63 6.81 3.05 -14.19
C TYR A 63 5.53 2.66 -13.47
N VAL A 64 4.66 1.97 -14.21
CA VAL A 64 3.43 1.37 -13.69
C VAL A 64 3.46 -0.13 -13.97
N PHE A 65 3.26 -0.92 -12.93
CA PHE A 65 3.10 -2.36 -13.04
C PHE A 65 1.64 -2.74 -12.78
N PHE A 66 0.96 -3.26 -13.78
CA PHE A 66 -0.43 -3.66 -13.69
C PHE A 66 -0.57 -5.07 -13.13
N THR A 67 -1.52 -5.26 -12.24
CA THR A 67 -1.88 -6.54 -11.63
C THR A 67 -3.39 -6.76 -11.67
N ASN A 68 -3.85 -7.95 -11.27
CA ASN A 68 -5.28 -8.29 -11.26
C ASN A 68 -5.95 -8.06 -9.90
N SER A 69 -5.18 -7.83 -8.85
CA SER A 69 -5.71 -7.61 -7.50
C SER A 69 -4.71 -6.89 -6.61
N GLY A 70 -5.19 -6.31 -5.49
CA GLY A 70 -4.32 -5.74 -4.46
C GLY A 70 -3.38 -6.79 -3.84
N SER A 71 -3.83 -8.03 -3.67
CA SER A 71 -2.98 -9.13 -3.17
C SER A 71 -1.79 -9.40 -4.10
N GLU A 72 -2.03 -9.44 -5.40
CA GLU A 72 -0.96 -9.59 -6.40
C GLU A 72 -0.05 -8.36 -6.43
N SER A 73 -0.61 -7.15 -6.30
CA SER A 73 0.16 -5.90 -6.21
C SER A 73 1.12 -5.91 -5.04
N VAL A 74 0.64 -6.28 -3.85
CA VAL A 74 1.48 -6.36 -2.65
C VAL A 74 2.57 -7.40 -2.80
N ASP A 75 2.25 -8.65 -3.16
CA ASP A 75 3.26 -9.70 -3.34
C ASP A 75 4.30 -9.30 -4.41
N THR A 76 3.89 -8.58 -5.44
CA THR A 76 4.78 -8.06 -6.48
C THR A 76 5.66 -6.91 -5.95
N ALA A 77 5.10 -5.95 -5.21
CA ALA A 77 5.87 -4.86 -4.61
C ALA A 77 6.94 -5.38 -3.64
N LEU A 78 6.60 -6.37 -2.80
CA LEU A 78 7.57 -7.01 -1.91
C LEU A 78 8.71 -7.69 -2.68
N LYS A 79 8.39 -8.39 -3.79
CA LYS A 79 9.40 -9.00 -4.67
C LYS A 79 10.26 -7.95 -5.37
N ILE A 80 9.66 -6.85 -5.83
CA ILE A 80 10.39 -5.74 -6.45
C ILE A 80 11.35 -5.12 -5.43
N ALA A 81 10.90 -4.89 -4.19
CA ALA A 81 11.75 -4.36 -3.13
C ALA A 81 12.98 -5.25 -2.86
N LEU A 82 12.77 -6.56 -2.71
CA LEU A 82 13.85 -7.52 -2.55
C LEU A 82 14.78 -7.55 -3.77
N GLY A 83 14.22 -7.62 -4.98
CA GLY A 83 14.98 -7.63 -6.24
C GLY A 83 15.79 -6.35 -6.44
N TYR A 84 15.24 -5.20 -6.09
CA TYR A 84 15.92 -3.91 -6.13
C TYR A 84 17.14 -3.87 -5.21
N GLN A 85 17.01 -4.36 -3.97
CA GLN A 85 18.13 -4.42 -3.04
C GLN A 85 19.23 -5.37 -3.54
N GLN A 86 18.84 -6.54 -4.06
CA GLN A 86 19.78 -7.51 -4.67
C GLN A 86 20.54 -6.88 -5.86
N HIS A 87 19.84 -6.17 -6.74
CA HIS A 87 20.43 -5.53 -7.91
C HIS A 87 21.41 -4.41 -7.53
N ARG A 88 21.20 -3.75 -6.39
CA ARG A 88 22.13 -2.77 -5.81
C ARG A 88 23.34 -3.41 -5.10
N GLY A 89 23.46 -4.73 -5.09
CA GLY A 89 24.49 -5.46 -4.38
C GLY A 89 24.27 -5.58 -2.87
N LYS A 90 23.08 -5.20 -2.37
CA LYS A 90 22.71 -5.28 -0.94
C LYS A 90 21.99 -6.60 -0.66
N THR A 91 22.72 -7.70 -0.84
CA THR A 91 22.17 -9.06 -0.81
C THR A 91 21.63 -9.48 0.55
N ASP A 92 22.07 -8.84 1.63
CA ASP A 92 21.64 -9.14 3.00
C ASP A 92 20.28 -8.46 3.36
N LYS A 93 19.84 -7.46 2.56
CA LYS A 93 18.54 -6.80 2.74
C LYS A 93 17.40 -7.71 2.30
N MET A 94 16.98 -8.60 3.20
CA MET A 94 15.94 -9.62 2.95
C MET A 94 14.74 -9.51 3.90
N ILE A 95 14.83 -8.73 4.98
CA ILE A 95 13.75 -8.60 5.96
C ILE A 95 12.71 -7.60 5.46
N LEU A 96 11.46 -8.01 5.55
CA LEU A 96 10.30 -7.18 5.26
C LEU A 96 9.62 -6.80 6.58
N VAL A 97 9.24 -5.55 6.73
CA VAL A 97 8.59 -5.06 7.94
C VAL A 97 7.18 -4.63 7.62
N GLY A 98 6.22 -5.10 8.40
CA GLY A 98 4.83 -4.65 8.35
C GLY A 98 4.42 -3.98 9.66
N ARG A 99 3.11 -3.83 9.86
CA ARG A 99 2.53 -3.26 11.08
C ARG A 99 1.48 -4.19 11.65
N GLU A 100 1.39 -4.29 12.99
CA GLU A 100 0.26 -4.91 13.65
C GLU A 100 -1.05 -4.25 13.21
N ARG A 101 -2.13 -5.03 13.09
CA ARG A 101 -3.45 -4.59 12.60
C ARG A 101 -3.39 -3.95 11.20
N ALA A 102 -2.54 -4.45 10.31
CA ALA A 102 -2.55 -4.12 8.90
C ALA A 102 -3.13 -5.28 8.07
N TYR A 103 -3.72 -4.95 6.92
CA TYR A 103 -4.20 -5.92 5.96
C TYR A 103 -3.59 -5.64 4.59
N HIS A 104 -2.90 -6.62 4.02
CA HIS A 104 -2.19 -6.49 2.75
C HIS A 104 -2.56 -7.59 1.74
N GLY A 105 -3.82 -8.04 1.77
CA GLY A 105 -4.31 -9.06 0.85
C GLY A 105 -4.12 -10.49 1.35
N VAL A 106 -4.30 -11.46 0.45
CA VAL A 106 -4.39 -12.90 0.76
C VAL A 106 -3.24 -13.72 0.17
N GLY A 107 -2.30 -13.10 -0.55
CA GLY A 107 -1.05 -13.75 -0.97
C GLY A 107 -0.15 -14.07 0.22
N PHE A 108 0.76 -15.03 0.08
CA PHE A 108 1.66 -15.41 1.19
C PHE A 108 2.54 -14.26 1.68
N GLY A 109 3.01 -13.39 0.78
CA GLY A 109 3.72 -12.17 1.15
C GLY A 109 2.83 -11.21 1.92
N GLY A 110 1.65 -10.88 1.37
CA GLY A 110 0.69 -9.98 1.98
C GLY A 110 0.22 -10.45 3.36
N ILE A 111 -0.11 -11.75 3.53
CA ILE A 111 -0.46 -12.33 4.84
C ILE A 111 0.73 -12.24 5.80
N SER A 112 1.95 -12.46 5.32
CA SER A 112 3.15 -12.43 6.17
C SER A 112 3.41 -11.05 6.75
N VAL A 113 3.42 -9.99 5.92
CA VAL A 113 3.61 -8.59 6.36
C VAL A 113 2.35 -7.98 6.98
N GLY A 114 1.17 -8.56 6.73
CA GLY A 114 -0.08 -8.16 7.39
C GLY A 114 -0.01 -8.39 8.90
N GLY A 115 -0.89 -7.72 9.66
CA GLY A 115 -0.90 -7.74 11.12
C GLY A 115 -2.15 -8.36 11.75
N LEU A 116 -2.94 -9.14 10.98
CA LEU A 116 -4.15 -9.80 11.48
C LEU A 116 -3.85 -11.26 11.88
N PRO A 117 -3.89 -11.60 13.19
CA PRO A 117 -3.54 -12.95 13.67
C PRO A 117 -4.38 -14.06 13.04
N LEU A 118 -5.69 -13.85 12.89
CA LEU A 118 -6.61 -14.85 12.31
C LEU A 118 -6.26 -15.23 10.87
N ASN A 119 -5.69 -14.29 10.11
CA ASN A 119 -5.29 -14.56 8.73
C ASN A 119 -4.00 -15.39 8.63
N LYS A 120 -3.28 -15.54 9.73
CA LYS A 120 -1.96 -16.19 9.79
C LYS A 120 -1.98 -17.60 10.34
N GLN A 121 -2.96 -17.96 11.18
CA GLN A 121 -2.90 -19.11 12.08
C GLN A 121 -2.79 -20.49 11.39
N HIS A 122 -3.15 -20.60 10.11
CA HIS A 122 -3.19 -21.89 9.40
C HIS A 122 -2.18 -21.99 8.25
N PHE A 123 -1.27 -21.01 8.11
CA PHE A 123 -0.39 -20.96 6.96
C PHE A 123 1.09 -20.87 7.36
N SER A 124 1.95 -21.51 6.57
CA SER A 124 3.40 -21.28 6.64
C SER A 124 3.73 -19.94 5.99
N LEU A 125 4.18 -19.01 6.80
CA LEU A 125 4.49 -17.63 6.37
C LEU A 125 5.97 -17.46 6.01
N LEU A 126 6.30 -16.34 5.40
CA LEU A 126 7.69 -15.93 5.20
C LEU A 126 8.37 -15.76 6.56
N LYS A 127 9.58 -16.31 6.70
CA LYS A 127 10.32 -16.27 7.98
C LYS A 127 11.05 -14.95 8.23
N ASN A 128 11.33 -14.23 7.15
CA ASN A 128 12.06 -12.96 7.17
C ASN A 128 11.11 -11.76 7.24
N VAL A 129 10.18 -11.78 8.18
CA VAL A 129 9.19 -10.71 8.38
C VAL A 129 9.14 -10.35 9.86
N ASP A 130 9.06 -9.05 10.14
CA ASP A 130 8.82 -8.53 11.48
C ASP A 130 7.73 -7.44 11.44
N HIS A 131 7.24 -7.00 12.60
CA HIS A 131 6.13 -6.06 12.69
C HIS A 131 6.42 -5.00 13.76
N ILE A 132 6.10 -3.75 13.41
CA ILE A 132 6.00 -2.67 14.39
C ILE A 132 4.60 -2.65 15.02
N VAL A 133 4.49 -2.00 16.16
CA VAL A 133 3.23 -1.90 16.91
C VAL A 133 2.15 -1.16 16.13
N THR A 134 0.89 -1.49 16.44
CA THR A 134 -0.26 -0.74 15.91
C THR A 134 -0.31 0.70 16.41
N THR A 135 -0.84 1.60 15.59
CA THR A 135 -1.08 3.00 16.00
C THR A 135 -2.36 3.20 16.82
N HIS A 136 -3.17 2.15 16.98
CA HIS A 136 -4.45 2.22 17.67
C HIS A 136 -4.34 1.84 19.13
N ASN A 137 -4.89 2.69 20.00
CA ASN A 137 -5.02 2.45 21.42
C ASN A 137 -6.40 2.91 21.90
N LEU A 138 -7.15 2.00 22.56
CA LEU A 138 -8.53 2.26 22.97
C LEU A 138 -8.66 3.42 23.96
N GLU A 139 -7.68 3.62 24.83
CA GLU A 139 -7.71 4.65 25.86
C GLU A 139 -7.20 6.00 25.36
N LYS A 140 -6.30 6.00 24.36
CA LYS A 140 -5.57 7.19 23.92
C LYS A 140 -6.13 7.86 22.68
N ASN A 141 -6.57 7.06 21.69
CA ASN A 141 -6.96 7.60 20.39
C ASN A 141 -8.16 6.93 19.74
N ALA A 142 -8.90 6.09 20.45
CA ALA A 142 -10.15 5.55 19.95
C ALA A 142 -11.17 6.68 19.71
N PHE A 143 -11.93 6.56 18.60
CA PHE A 143 -12.95 7.51 18.20
C PHE A 143 -12.46 8.96 17.98
N SER A 144 -11.16 9.14 17.70
CA SER A 144 -10.63 10.46 17.34
C SER A 144 -11.31 11.00 16.09
N LYS A 145 -11.59 12.31 16.09
CA LYS A 145 -12.06 13.02 14.88
C LYS A 145 -10.84 13.53 14.11
N GLY A 146 -10.64 12.97 12.91
CA GLY A 146 -9.44 13.26 12.10
C GLY A 146 -8.20 12.56 12.64
N MET A 147 -7.02 13.09 12.32
CA MET A 147 -5.74 12.52 12.77
C MET A 147 -5.60 12.63 14.29
N PRO A 148 -5.38 11.51 15.00
CA PRO A 148 -5.11 11.54 16.45
C PRO A 148 -3.89 12.38 16.78
N GLU A 149 -3.95 13.13 17.89
CA GLU A 149 -2.79 13.86 18.41
C GLU A 149 -1.77 12.91 19.05
N TRP A 150 -2.26 11.83 19.70
CA TRP A 150 -1.42 10.84 20.36
C TRP A 150 -1.00 9.73 19.39
N GLY A 151 0.25 9.31 19.47
CA GLY A 151 0.77 8.12 18.82
C GLY A 151 1.70 8.40 17.64
N GLY A 152 2.06 9.66 17.37
CA GLY A 152 3.07 10.00 16.36
C GLY A 152 4.41 9.31 16.63
N ASP A 153 4.81 9.24 17.91
CA ASP A 153 6.06 8.63 18.35
C ASP A 153 6.08 7.09 18.24
N LEU A 154 4.93 6.45 17.98
CA LEU A 154 4.90 5.00 17.74
C LEU A 154 5.66 4.62 16.45
N ALA A 155 5.97 5.57 15.58
CA ALA A 155 6.87 5.38 14.45
C ALA A 155 8.28 4.93 14.88
N GLU A 156 8.73 5.33 16.08
CA GLU A 156 10.04 4.96 16.64
C GLU A 156 10.16 3.44 16.90
N ASP A 157 9.06 2.70 16.93
CA ASP A 157 9.12 1.25 17.04
C ASP A 157 9.82 0.58 15.84
N LEU A 158 9.95 1.29 14.71
CA LEU A 158 10.78 0.84 13.60
C LEU A 158 12.26 0.78 13.99
N ASN A 159 12.74 1.69 14.85
CA ASN A 159 14.11 1.66 15.37
C ASN A 159 14.37 0.41 16.22
N ARG A 160 13.40 -0.08 16.99
CA ARG A 160 13.51 -1.37 17.69
C ARG A 160 13.75 -2.54 16.71
N ILE A 161 13.08 -2.53 15.56
CA ILE A 161 13.31 -3.55 14.52
C ILE A 161 14.70 -3.40 13.91
N ILE A 162 15.15 -2.16 13.67
CA ILE A 162 16.49 -1.85 13.15
C ILE A 162 17.57 -2.29 14.15
N GLU A 163 17.40 -2.02 15.42
CA GLU A 163 18.33 -2.49 16.47
C GLU A 163 18.40 -4.02 16.56
N LYS A 164 17.25 -4.68 16.39
CA LYS A 164 17.15 -6.14 16.47
C LYS A 164 17.85 -6.86 15.30
N HIS A 165 17.71 -6.34 14.10
CA HIS A 165 18.13 -7.04 12.87
C HIS A 165 19.34 -6.42 12.18
N GLY A 166 19.60 -5.13 12.40
CA GLY A 166 20.51 -4.33 11.60
C GLY A 166 19.82 -3.71 10.38
N ALA A 167 20.04 -2.42 10.12
CA ALA A 167 19.46 -1.71 8.97
C ALA A 167 19.85 -2.35 7.63
N GLU A 168 21.06 -2.92 7.57
CA GLU A 168 21.61 -3.61 6.39
C GLU A 168 20.85 -4.88 6.03
N GLN A 169 19.99 -5.41 6.89
CA GLN A 169 19.17 -6.58 6.63
C GLN A 169 17.72 -6.24 6.25
N ILE A 170 17.25 -5.00 6.47
CA ILE A 170 15.87 -4.61 6.23
C ILE A 170 15.72 -4.06 4.82
N ALA A 171 14.92 -4.74 3.99
CA ALA A 171 14.68 -4.36 2.60
C ALA A 171 13.62 -3.27 2.46
N ALA A 172 12.49 -3.45 3.14
CA ALA A 172 11.33 -2.56 3.00
C ALA A 172 10.42 -2.58 4.24
N PHE A 173 9.74 -1.46 4.46
CA PHE A 173 8.59 -1.34 5.33
C PHE A 173 7.34 -1.07 4.49
N ILE A 174 6.28 -1.86 4.70
CA ILE A 174 4.99 -1.68 4.05
C ILE A 174 3.91 -1.25 5.04
N THR A 175 3.09 -0.29 4.65
CA THR A 175 1.96 0.17 5.47
C THR A 175 0.82 0.72 4.62
N GLU A 176 -0.42 0.52 5.09
CA GLU A 176 -1.54 1.33 4.64
C GLU A 176 -1.37 2.75 5.23
N PRO A 177 -1.43 3.84 4.44
CA PRO A 177 -1.43 5.21 5.00
C PRO A 177 -2.56 5.42 6.01
N MET A 178 -3.72 4.81 5.74
CA MET A 178 -4.83 4.68 6.67
C MET A 178 -5.31 3.24 6.62
N ALA A 179 -5.25 2.53 7.73
CA ALA A 179 -5.62 1.13 7.79
C ALA A 179 -7.14 0.96 7.66
N GLY A 180 -7.61 0.56 6.48
CA GLY A 180 -9.01 0.46 6.15
C GLY A 180 -9.70 -0.75 6.78
N SER A 181 -9.30 -1.95 6.38
CA SER A 181 -9.95 -3.23 6.74
C SER A 181 -9.96 -3.51 8.24
N THR A 182 -9.06 -2.95 9.00
CA THR A 182 -8.91 -3.18 10.45
C THR A 182 -9.65 -2.16 11.32
N GLY A 183 -10.46 -1.30 10.70
CA GLY A 183 -11.35 -0.39 11.43
C GLY A 183 -11.21 1.09 11.07
N VAL A 184 -10.70 1.40 9.89
CA VAL A 184 -10.48 2.79 9.42
C VAL A 184 -9.60 3.56 10.41
N LEU A 185 -8.43 2.99 10.70
CA LEU A 185 -7.49 3.56 11.66
C LEU A 185 -6.69 4.68 10.99
N ILE A 186 -7.05 5.91 11.33
CA ILE A 186 -6.37 7.11 10.81
C ILE A 186 -4.99 7.21 11.50
N PRO A 187 -3.90 7.46 10.73
CA PRO A 187 -2.58 7.59 11.33
C PRO A 187 -2.50 8.81 12.26
N PRO A 188 -1.79 8.71 13.39
CA PRO A 188 -1.54 9.87 14.25
C PRO A 188 -0.76 10.97 13.52
N LYS A 189 -0.91 12.21 14.00
CA LYS A 189 -0.15 13.35 13.46
C LYS A 189 1.35 13.09 13.51
N GLY A 190 2.04 13.33 12.40
CA GLY A 190 3.48 13.16 12.27
C GLY A 190 3.96 11.71 12.09
N TYR A 191 3.12 10.70 12.35
CA TYR A 191 3.52 9.29 12.29
C TYR A 191 4.12 8.89 10.92
N LEU A 192 3.42 9.14 9.82
CA LEU A 192 3.90 8.76 8.49
C LEU A 192 5.15 9.53 8.05
N LYS A 193 5.27 10.81 8.44
CA LYS A 193 6.47 11.62 8.18
C LYS A 193 7.68 11.03 8.90
N LYS A 194 7.51 10.66 10.17
CA LYS A 194 8.56 10.04 10.96
C LYS A 194 8.98 8.67 10.39
N ILE A 195 8.02 7.85 9.96
CA ILE A 195 8.31 6.59 9.26
C ILE A 195 9.16 6.86 7.99
N ARG A 196 8.81 7.87 7.18
CA ARG A 196 9.58 8.22 5.99
C ARG A 196 11.01 8.65 6.33
N GLU A 197 11.16 9.47 7.38
CA GLU A 197 12.47 9.91 7.87
C GLU A 197 13.35 8.73 8.25
N ILE A 198 12.85 7.82 9.11
CA ILE A 198 13.57 6.61 9.54
C ILE A 198 13.91 5.71 8.34
N CYS A 199 12.95 5.47 7.44
CA CYS A 199 13.20 4.67 6.24
C CYS A 199 14.31 5.29 5.36
N THR A 200 14.31 6.62 5.21
CA THR A 200 15.32 7.34 4.41
C THR A 200 16.71 7.25 5.07
N GLU A 201 16.79 7.49 6.37
CA GLU A 201 18.03 7.44 7.14
C GLU A 201 18.73 6.06 7.05
N HIS A 202 17.94 5.00 7.07
CA HIS A 202 18.43 3.62 7.08
C HIS A 202 18.38 2.91 5.73
N ASP A 203 18.09 3.65 4.64
CA ASP A 203 17.98 3.09 3.28
C ASP A 203 17.02 1.89 3.21
N ILE A 204 15.88 2.02 3.89
CA ILE A 204 14.75 1.07 3.87
C ILE A 204 13.70 1.60 2.90
N LEU A 205 13.23 0.76 1.97
CA LEU A 205 12.17 1.16 1.06
C LEU A 205 10.84 1.31 1.79
N LEU A 206 10.12 2.41 1.55
CA LEU A 206 8.78 2.63 2.06
C LEU A 206 7.75 2.30 0.98
N ILE A 207 6.86 1.35 1.28
CA ILE A 207 5.76 0.96 0.40
C ILE A 207 4.45 1.42 1.01
N PHE A 208 3.64 2.20 0.26
CA PHE A 208 2.28 2.52 0.63
C PHE A 208 1.29 1.59 -0.07
N ASP A 209 0.53 0.83 0.72
CA ASP A 209 -0.62 0.10 0.23
C ASP A 209 -1.83 1.04 0.19
N GLU A 210 -2.11 1.55 -1.00
CA GLU A 210 -3.21 2.48 -1.26
C GLU A 210 -4.41 1.81 -1.95
N VAL A 211 -4.58 0.52 -1.80
CA VAL A 211 -5.74 -0.21 -2.39
C VAL A 211 -7.07 0.40 -1.94
N ILE A 212 -7.16 0.87 -0.70
CA ILE A 212 -8.36 1.56 -0.19
C ILE A 212 -8.25 3.08 -0.36
N THR A 213 -7.11 3.68 -0.06
CA THR A 213 -6.96 5.13 0.04
C THR A 213 -6.76 5.85 -1.30
N GLY A 214 -6.34 5.12 -2.33
CA GLY A 214 -6.11 5.66 -3.66
C GLY A 214 -7.37 6.11 -4.39
N PHE A 215 -7.19 6.80 -5.50
CA PHE A 215 -8.22 7.25 -6.42
C PHE A 215 -9.31 8.13 -5.78
N GLY A 216 -8.89 9.05 -4.92
CA GLY A 216 -9.77 10.08 -4.38
C GLY A 216 -10.50 9.73 -3.08
N ARG A 217 -10.19 8.60 -2.43
CA ARG A 217 -10.84 8.20 -1.17
C ARG A 217 -10.71 9.27 -0.08
N LEU A 218 -9.56 9.93 0.00
CA LEU A 218 -9.29 11.01 0.95
C LEU A 218 -9.39 12.40 0.32
N GLY A 219 -9.85 12.51 -0.93
CA GLY A 219 -9.94 13.74 -1.72
C GLY A 219 -8.87 13.82 -2.81
N PRO A 220 -7.58 13.93 -2.49
CA PRO A 220 -6.50 13.87 -3.48
C PRO A 220 -6.42 12.49 -4.16
N PRO A 221 -5.74 12.39 -5.34
CA PRO A 221 -5.59 11.12 -6.07
C PRO A 221 -5.06 9.97 -5.21
N PHE A 222 -4.05 10.23 -4.38
CA PHE A 222 -3.45 9.27 -3.47
C PHE A 222 -3.32 9.84 -2.06
N ALA A 223 -3.34 8.99 -1.04
CA ALA A 223 -3.13 9.38 0.35
C ALA A 223 -1.73 9.97 0.58
N ALA A 224 -0.74 9.58 -0.21
CA ALA A 224 0.59 10.19 -0.23
C ALA A 224 0.52 11.71 -0.36
N HIS A 225 -0.35 12.26 -1.22
CA HIS A 225 -0.59 13.70 -1.33
C HIS A 225 -1.26 14.28 -0.07
N TYR A 226 -2.25 13.55 0.48
CA TYR A 226 -3.00 14.03 1.65
C TYR A 226 -2.11 14.16 2.88
N PHE A 227 -1.22 13.20 3.09
CA PHE A 227 -0.32 13.18 4.25
C PHE A 227 1.02 13.89 3.98
N ASP A 228 1.26 14.35 2.74
CA ASP A 228 2.53 14.96 2.32
C ASP A 228 3.73 14.05 2.65
N VAL A 229 3.62 12.78 2.25
CA VAL A 229 4.67 11.76 2.42
C VAL A 229 4.78 10.96 1.13
N ILE A 230 5.96 10.94 0.54
CA ILE A 230 6.22 10.24 -0.72
C ILE A 230 6.83 8.88 -0.41
N PRO A 231 6.15 7.76 -0.72
CA PRO A 231 6.74 6.42 -0.62
C PRO A 231 7.67 6.15 -1.80
N ASP A 232 8.43 5.06 -1.73
CA ASP A 232 9.26 4.56 -2.85
C ASP A 232 8.41 3.74 -3.86
N MET A 233 7.30 3.15 -3.38
CA MET A 233 6.32 2.40 -4.17
C MET A 233 4.91 2.56 -3.57
#